data_fd2f5a00a9c89979eb838f312ddade47
#
_entry.id   fd2f5a00a9c89979eb838f312ddade47
#
_cell.length_a   1.000
_cell.length_b   1.000
_cell.length_c   1.000
_cell.angle_alpha   90.00
_cell.angle_beta   90.00
_cell.angle_gamma   90.00
#
_symmetry.space_group_name_H-M   'P 1'
#
loop_
_entity.id
_entity.type
_entity.pdbx_description
1 polymer ?
#
loop_
_entity_poly.entity_id
_entity_poly.type
_entity_poly.pdbx_seq_one_letter_code
_entity_poly.pdbx_strand_id
1 'polypeptide(L)'
;MAGRSSLAVSSSLALKGVLEKSAPAFEQSLGVRLDMRFDATQAILAEFEAGLRADLLVLTAEAMEALRASGKVAQVRALGSSGVGIAVRAGAPKPDISSVDALKRALVSARSVAHSKVGASGIYFAELLQRFDIRLKKRVVVEKGPVGLVVAAGEAELGVQQLCELAPVPGIEIVGPLPEPVQRLTHFAAGIPANAANPKGASALLALLRTDAVRADMVRGGIVPSSLAEA
;
A
#
# COMPACT_ATOMS: atom_id res chain seq x y z
N MET A 1 -17.59 29.74 16.06
CA MET A 1 -16.94 28.46 16.29
C MET A 1 -15.65 28.47 15.47
N ALA A 2 -14.48 28.49 16.11
CA ALA A 2 -13.21 28.35 15.39
C ALA A 2 -13.20 26.97 14.71
N GLY A 3 -13.10 26.95 13.38
CA GLY A 3 -13.02 25.71 12.62
C GLY A 3 -11.82 24.89 13.12
N ARG A 4 -12.02 23.60 13.43
CA ARG A 4 -10.89 22.69 13.71
C ARG A 4 -9.89 22.80 12.57
N SER A 5 -8.62 23.02 12.87
CA SER A 5 -7.56 22.98 11.87
C SER A 5 -7.53 21.58 11.21
N SER A 6 -7.33 21.51 9.92
CA SER A 6 -7.18 20.25 9.20
C SER A 6 -5.70 19.95 8.93
N LEU A 7 -5.38 18.65 8.83
CA LEU A 7 -4.07 18.15 8.44
C LEU A 7 -4.25 17.34 7.15
N ALA A 8 -3.63 17.79 6.07
CA ALA A 8 -3.72 17.14 4.77
C ALA A 8 -2.72 15.99 4.69
N VAL A 9 -3.24 14.77 4.47
CA VAL A 9 -2.44 13.53 4.39
C VAL A 9 -2.65 12.88 3.03
N SER A 10 -1.58 12.73 2.25
CA SER A 10 -1.62 11.98 0.99
C SER A 10 -0.82 10.69 1.15
N SER A 11 -1.48 9.56 0.99
CA SER A 11 -0.90 8.26 1.27
C SER A 11 -1.10 7.28 0.12
N SER A 12 -0.09 6.45 -0.10
CA SER A 12 -0.25 5.25 -0.92
C SER A 12 -1.37 4.36 -0.36
N LEU A 13 -2.00 3.56 -1.24
CA LEU A 13 -3.06 2.61 -0.85
C LEU A 13 -2.58 1.61 0.21
N ALA A 14 -1.27 1.37 0.30
CA ALA A 14 -0.67 0.43 1.24
C ALA A 14 -1.01 0.71 2.72
N LEU A 15 -1.06 1.99 3.09
CA LEU A 15 -1.35 2.40 4.48
C LEU A 15 -2.82 2.81 4.69
N LYS A 16 -3.67 2.72 3.66
CA LYS A 16 -5.07 3.16 3.74
C LYS A 16 -5.80 2.52 4.91
N GLY A 17 -5.79 1.20 5.02
CA GLY A 17 -6.50 0.48 6.08
C GLY A 17 -6.04 0.87 7.49
N VAL A 18 -4.73 1.07 7.67
CA VAL A 18 -4.15 1.51 8.96
C VAL A 18 -4.56 2.95 9.29
N LEU A 19 -4.41 3.87 8.33
CA LEU A 19 -4.73 5.28 8.52
C LEU A 19 -6.22 5.49 8.78
N GLU A 20 -7.12 4.89 8.00
CA GLU A 20 -8.56 5.02 8.19
C GLU A 20 -9.00 4.46 9.56
N LYS A 21 -8.47 3.31 9.96
CA LYS A 21 -8.77 2.71 11.27
C LYS A 21 -8.30 3.56 12.44
N SER A 22 -7.12 4.19 12.30
CA SER A 22 -6.51 4.98 13.37
C SER A 22 -6.96 6.45 13.37
N ALA A 23 -7.59 6.92 12.31
CA ALA A 23 -7.97 8.33 12.13
C ALA A 23 -8.77 8.91 13.30
N PRO A 24 -9.83 8.25 13.85
CA PRO A 24 -10.59 8.81 14.96
C PRO A 24 -9.73 9.07 16.21
N ALA A 25 -8.82 8.14 16.53
CA ALA A 25 -7.90 8.30 17.66
C ALA A 25 -6.87 9.40 17.42
N PHE A 26 -6.37 9.53 16.18
CA PHE A 26 -5.44 10.60 15.81
C PHE A 26 -6.10 11.97 15.87
N GLU A 27 -7.30 12.11 15.31
CA GLU A 27 -8.06 13.37 15.35
C GLU A 27 -8.38 13.81 16.77
N GLN A 28 -8.73 12.86 17.64
CA GLN A 28 -8.97 13.14 19.06
C GLN A 28 -7.68 13.57 19.76
N SER A 29 -6.56 12.87 19.53
CA SER A 29 -5.26 13.14 20.16
C SER A 29 -4.67 14.46 19.71
N LEU A 30 -4.79 14.80 18.43
CA LEU A 30 -4.20 15.98 17.82
C LEU A 30 -5.11 17.21 17.89
N GLY A 31 -6.42 17.03 18.17
CA GLY A 31 -7.40 18.12 18.13
C GLY A 31 -7.65 18.71 16.74
N VAL A 32 -7.26 17.97 15.68
CA VAL A 32 -7.38 18.37 14.27
C VAL A 32 -8.24 17.38 13.50
N ARG A 33 -8.72 17.76 12.34
CA ARG A 33 -9.35 16.83 11.38
C ARG A 33 -8.29 16.34 10.39
N LEU A 34 -8.32 15.07 10.04
CA LEU A 34 -7.48 14.51 8.98
C LEU A 34 -8.22 14.59 7.64
N ASP A 35 -7.63 15.27 6.67
CA ASP A 35 -8.06 15.27 5.27
C ASP A 35 -7.17 14.28 4.51
N MET A 36 -7.67 13.04 4.36
CA MET A 36 -6.88 11.92 3.85
C MET A 36 -7.23 11.62 2.40
N ARG A 37 -6.18 11.52 1.57
CA ARG A 37 -6.26 11.10 0.18
C ARG A 37 -5.41 9.85 -0.03
N PHE A 38 -5.93 8.91 -0.84
CA PHE A 38 -5.27 7.64 -1.13
C PHE A 38 -5.22 7.38 -2.64
N ASP A 39 -4.03 7.08 -3.15
CA ASP A 39 -3.83 6.63 -4.53
C ASP A 39 -2.50 5.83 -4.64
N ALA A 40 -2.15 5.35 -5.85
CA ALA A 40 -0.84 4.78 -6.09
C ALA A 40 0.27 5.82 -5.90
N THR A 41 1.45 5.40 -5.40
CA THR A 41 2.59 6.31 -5.17
C THR A 41 2.89 7.20 -6.38
N GLN A 42 2.88 6.65 -7.60
CA GLN A 42 3.18 7.43 -8.81
C GLN A 42 2.12 8.50 -9.11
N ALA A 43 0.84 8.22 -8.83
CA ALA A 43 -0.22 9.21 -8.99
C ALA A 43 -0.06 10.36 -7.99
N ILE A 44 0.22 10.05 -6.72
CA ILE A 44 0.46 11.07 -5.69
C ILE A 44 1.69 11.90 -6.03
N LEU A 45 2.77 11.29 -6.53
CA LEU A 45 3.97 12.01 -6.95
C LEU A 45 3.66 12.99 -8.07
N ALA A 46 2.95 12.55 -9.12
CA ALA A 46 2.57 13.41 -10.24
C ALA A 46 1.72 14.61 -9.77
N GLU A 47 0.78 14.39 -8.86
CA GLU A 47 -0.04 15.45 -8.30
C GLU A 47 0.75 16.39 -7.37
N PHE A 48 1.67 15.84 -6.59
CA PHE A 48 2.55 16.63 -5.72
C PHE A 48 3.48 17.54 -6.56
N GLU A 49 4.02 17.01 -7.67
CA GLU A 49 4.78 17.79 -8.65
C GLU A 49 3.91 18.89 -9.32
N ALA A 50 2.62 18.60 -9.52
CA ALA A 50 1.66 19.53 -10.07
C ALA A 50 1.12 20.55 -9.02
N GLY A 51 1.61 20.51 -7.77
CA GLY A 51 1.28 21.49 -6.73
C GLY A 51 0.26 21.01 -5.70
N LEU A 52 -0.05 19.71 -5.62
CA LEU A 52 -0.83 19.16 -4.51
C LEU A 52 -0.18 19.54 -3.17
N ARG A 53 -0.97 20.14 -2.28
CA ARG A 53 -0.52 20.46 -0.92
C ARG A 53 -0.82 19.29 0.01
N ALA A 54 0.19 18.88 0.77
CA ALA A 54 0.08 17.91 1.83
C ALA A 54 0.92 18.34 3.04
N ASP A 55 0.47 17.98 4.22
CA ASP A 55 1.24 18.15 5.46
C ASP A 55 2.05 16.89 5.76
N LEU A 56 1.52 15.71 5.38
CA LEU A 56 2.22 14.44 5.48
C LEU A 56 2.05 13.65 4.17
N LEU A 57 3.15 13.11 3.66
CA LEU A 57 3.18 12.13 2.58
C LEU A 57 3.52 10.75 3.13
N VAL A 58 2.85 9.71 2.62
CA VAL A 58 3.19 8.30 2.90
C VAL A 58 3.30 7.56 1.57
N LEU A 59 4.52 7.26 1.16
CA LEU A 59 4.86 6.73 -0.16
C LEU A 59 5.79 5.51 -0.03
N THR A 60 6.19 4.92 -1.17
CA THR A 60 7.30 3.97 -1.15
C THR A 60 8.57 4.67 -0.68
N ALA A 61 9.44 3.93 0.02
CA ALA A 61 10.69 4.49 0.56
C ALA A 61 11.59 5.06 -0.54
N GLU A 62 11.62 4.43 -1.72
CA GLU A 62 12.36 4.91 -2.89
C GLU A 62 11.87 6.29 -3.36
N ALA A 63 10.55 6.44 -3.52
CA ALA A 63 9.95 7.72 -3.91
C ALA A 63 10.17 8.81 -2.84
N MET A 64 10.08 8.43 -1.57
CA MET A 64 10.30 9.35 -0.45
C MET A 64 11.75 9.82 -0.40
N GLU A 65 12.70 8.92 -0.67
CA GLU A 65 14.13 9.26 -0.72
C GLU A 65 14.44 10.21 -1.89
N ALA A 66 13.83 10.00 -3.07
CA ALA A 66 13.96 10.93 -4.19
C ALA A 66 13.44 12.34 -3.85
N LEU A 67 12.31 12.43 -3.15
CA LEU A 67 11.79 13.72 -2.65
C LEU A 67 12.72 14.34 -1.60
N ARG A 68 13.30 13.55 -0.71
CA ARG A 68 14.26 14.02 0.28
C ARG A 68 15.52 14.55 -0.39
N ALA A 69 16.09 13.82 -1.34
CA ALA A 69 17.28 14.22 -2.09
C ALA A 69 17.09 15.51 -2.90
N SER A 70 15.85 15.77 -3.38
CA SER A 70 15.49 17.02 -4.06
C SER A 70 15.09 18.17 -3.12
N GLY A 71 15.18 17.99 -1.79
CA GLY A 71 14.83 19.00 -0.80
C GLY A 71 13.33 19.26 -0.65
N LYS A 72 12.47 18.48 -1.27
CA LYS A 72 11.01 18.65 -1.23
C LYS A 72 10.37 18.12 0.05
N VAL A 73 11.06 17.21 0.75
CA VAL A 73 10.64 16.62 2.02
C VAL A 73 11.77 16.78 3.04
N ALA A 74 11.44 17.27 4.23
CA ALA A 74 12.43 17.58 5.27
C ALA A 74 12.67 16.45 6.26
N GLN A 75 11.60 15.80 6.73
CA GLN A 75 11.69 14.72 7.72
C GLN A 75 11.14 13.44 7.09
N VAL A 76 11.93 12.39 7.11
CA VAL A 76 11.53 11.07 6.60
C VAL A 76 11.66 10.03 7.70
N ARG A 77 10.68 9.16 7.81
CA ARG A 77 10.69 8.00 8.74
C ARG A 77 10.20 6.76 8.02
N ALA A 78 10.96 5.68 8.15
CA ALA A 78 10.52 4.36 7.72
C ALA A 78 9.30 3.92 8.53
N LEU A 79 8.32 3.32 7.87
CA LEU A 79 7.10 2.81 8.51
C LEU A 79 7.08 1.29 8.54
N GLY A 80 7.41 0.64 7.44
CA GLY A 80 7.36 -0.81 7.32
C GLY A 80 7.45 -1.29 5.89
N SER A 81 7.21 -2.58 5.68
CA SER A 81 7.22 -3.20 4.35
C SER A 81 6.05 -4.17 4.18
N SER A 82 5.65 -4.41 2.94
CA SER A 82 4.66 -5.42 2.59
C SER A 82 5.11 -6.20 1.36
N GLY A 83 4.85 -7.51 1.38
CA GLY A 83 5.14 -8.39 0.26
C GLY A 83 3.97 -8.45 -0.73
N VAL A 84 4.25 -8.95 -1.93
CA VAL A 84 3.23 -9.29 -2.92
C VAL A 84 2.55 -10.59 -2.51
N GLY A 85 1.24 -10.65 -2.63
CA GLY A 85 0.46 -11.84 -2.33
C GLY A 85 -0.64 -12.11 -3.36
N ILE A 86 -1.29 -13.25 -3.17
CA ILE A 86 -2.41 -13.71 -3.98
C ILE A 86 -3.67 -13.79 -3.11
N ALA A 87 -4.78 -13.36 -3.68
CA ALA A 87 -6.10 -13.50 -3.09
C ALA A 87 -7.06 -14.19 -4.05
N VAL A 88 -8.06 -14.84 -3.47
CA VAL A 88 -9.22 -15.42 -4.14
C VAL A 88 -10.48 -14.80 -3.55
N ARG A 89 -11.62 -14.97 -4.22
CA ARG A 89 -12.92 -14.65 -3.65
C ARG A 89 -13.16 -15.49 -2.38
N ALA A 90 -13.79 -14.90 -1.37
CA ALA A 90 -14.13 -15.60 -0.13
C ALA A 90 -14.91 -16.89 -0.42
N GLY A 91 -14.46 -17.99 0.20
CA GLY A 91 -15.01 -19.33 -0.01
C GLY A 91 -14.57 -20.04 -1.30
N ALA A 92 -13.77 -19.42 -2.16
CA ALA A 92 -13.21 -20.08 -3.34
C ALA A 92 -12.00 -20.96 -2.97
N PRO A 93 -11.76 -22.05 -3.72
CA PRO A 93 -10.57 -22.88 -3.50
C PRO A 93 -9.28 -22.07 -3.61
N LYS A 94 -8.38 -22.25 -2.66
CA LYS A 94 -7.05 -21.64 -2.67
C LYS A 94 -6.08 -22.50 -3.46
N PRO A 95 -5.44 -21.96 -4.52
CA PRO A 95 -4.43 -22.69 -5.26
C PRO A 95 -3.16 -22.88 -4.41
N ASP A 96 -2.42 -23.93 -4.68
CA ASP A 96 -1.07 -24.12 -4.15
C ASP A 96 -0.12 -23.09 -4.79
N ILE A 97 0.53 -22.28 -3.94
CA ILE A 97 1.56 -21.30 -4.30
C ILE A 97 2.82 -21.46 -3.45
N SER A 98 3.02 -22.63 -2.84
CA SER A 98 4.10 -22.91 -1.87
C SER A 98 5.51 -22.88 -2.49
N SER A 99 5.61 -22.98 -3.80
CA SER A 99 6.87 -22.92 -4.55
C SER A 99 6.69 -22.11 -5.84
N VAL A 100 7.81 -21.73 -6.48
CA VAL A 100 7.77 -21.01 -7.77
C VAL A 100 7.04 -21.83 -8.83
N ASP A 101 7.25 -23.15 -8.87
CA ASP A 101 6.58 -24.01 -9.87
C ASP A 101 5.09 -24.19 -9.54
N ALA A 102 4.71 -24.28 -8.27
CA ALA A 102 3.31 -24.30 -7.86
C ALA A 102 2.62 -22.98 -8.23
N LEU A 103 3.25 -21.84 -7.95
CA LEU A 103 2.78 -20.51 -8.37
C LEU A 103 2.57 -20.44 -9.89
N LYS A 104 3.54 -20.87 -10.70
CA LYS A 104 3.41 -20.89 -12.17
C LYS A 104 2.22 -21.73 -12.61
N ARG A 105 2.05 -22.95 -12.06
CA ARG A 105 0.89 -23.80 -12.35
C ARG A 105 -0.42 -23.11 -11.98
N ALA A 106 -0.50 -22.50 -10.80
CA ALA A 106 -1.67 -21.77 -10.34
C ALA A 106 -2.05 -20.63 -11.30
N LEU A 107 -1.07 -19.82 -11.71
CA LEU A 107 -1.28 -18.69 -12.62
C LEU A 107 -1.73 -19.14 -14.02
N VAL A 108 -1.11 -20.20 -14.58
CA VAL A 108 -1.48 -20.72 -15.92
C VAL A 108 -2.85 -21.42 -15.88
N SER A 109 -3.19 -22.08 -14.77
CA SER A 109 -4.46 -22.80 -14.64
C SER A 109 -5.63 -21.86 -14.41
N ALA A 110 -5.43 -20.73 -13.75
CA ALA A 110 -6.46 -19.77 -13.43
C ALA A 110 -7.20 -19.26 -14.69
N ARG A 111 -8.52 -19.11 -14.59
CA ARG A 111 -9.35 -18.56 -15.68
C ARG A 111 -9.04 -17.10 -15.95
N SER A 112 -8.70 -16.37 -14.90
CA SER A 112 -8.34 -14.96 -14.99
C SER A 112 -7.51 -14.52 -13.78
N VAL A 113 -6.58 -13.58 -14.02
CA VAL A 113 -5.73 -13.00 -12.97
C VAL A 113 -5.79 -11.47 -13.05
N ALA A 114 -6.19 -10.84 -11.96
CA ALA A 114 -6.21 -9.38 -11.83
C ALA A 114 -4.93 -8.87 -11.18
N HIS A 115 -4.43 -7.73 -11.67
CA HIS A 115 -3.35 -6.98 -11.05
C HIS A 115 -3.45 -5.49 -11.35
N SER A 116 -2.83 -4.65 -10.53
CA SER A 116 -2.77 -3.20 -10.76
C SER A 116 -1.92 -2.85 -11.98
N LYS A 117 -2.29 -1.79 -12.71
CA LYS A 117 -1.50 -1.24 -13.83
C LYS A 117 -0.26 -0.48 -13.33
N VAL A 118 -0.45 0.39 -12.35
CA VAL A 118 0.54 1.39 -11.93
C VAL A 118 1.06 1.20 -10.49
N GLY A 119 0.50 0.27 -9.73
CA GLY A 119 0.99 -0.07 -8.39
C GLY A 119 2.30 -0.86 -8.46
N ALA A 120 3.18 -0.70 -7.47
CA ALA A 120 4.48 -1.37 -7.41
C ALA A 120 4.39 -2.90 -7.58
N SER A 121 3.41 -3.54 -6.93
CA SER A 121 3.14 -4.98 -7.06
C SER A 121 2.69 -5.38 -8.47
N GLY A 122 1.90 -4.53 -9.13
CA GLY A 122 1.41 -4.82 -10.48
C GLY A 122 2.49 -4.70 -11.54
N ILE A 123 3.38 -3.71 -11.41
CA ILE A 123 4.58 -3.55 -12.26
C ILE A 123 5.48 -4.78 -12.08
N TYR A 124 5.80 -5.12 -10.84
CA TYR A 124 6.61 -6.30 -10.54
C TYR A 124 5.99 -7.59 -11.07
N PHE A 125 4.68 -7.77 -10.92
CA PHE A 125 3.98 -8.95 -11.42
C PHE A 125 4.07 -9.06 -12.93
N ALA A 126 3.97 -7.95 -13.66
CA ALA A 126 4.15 -7.92 -15.11
C ALA A 126 5.58 -8.35 -15.52
N GLU A 127 6.60 -7.88 -14.80
CA GLU A 127 8.00 -8.32 -14.98
C GLU A 127 8.15 -9.82 -14.69
N LEU A 128 7.50 -10.32 -13.62
CA LEU A 128 7.53 -11.73 -13.24
C LEU A 128 6.93 -12.63 -14.35
N LEU A 129 5.81 -12.22 -14.93
CA LEU A 129 5.19 -12.93 -16.05
C LEU A 129 6.13 -13.02 -17.25
N GLN A 130 6.82 -11.94 -17.59
CA GLN A 130 7.80 -11.90 -18.67
C GLN A 130 9.02 -12.79 -18.36
N ARG A 131 9.60 -12.65 -17.17
CA ARG A 131 10.79 -13.40 -16.73
C ARG A 131 10.59 -14.92 -16.79
N PHE A 132 9.38 -15.39 -16.54
CA PHE A 132 9.06 -16.82 -16.54
C PHE A 132 8.26 -17.30 -17.76
N ASP A 133 8.08 -16.45 -18.78
CA ASP A 133 7.22 -16.70 -19.96
C ASP A 133 5.83 -17.24 -19.57
N ILE A 134 5.20 -16.66 -18.53
CA ILE A 134 3.88 -17.08 -18.08
C ILE A 134 2.81 -16.38 -18.91
N ARG A 135 2.01 -17.18 -19.61
CA ARG A 135 0.86 -16.73 -20.39
C ARG A 135 -0.43 -17.01 -19.64
N LEU A 136 -1.08 -15.95 -19.17
CA LEU A 136 -2.37 -16.01 -18.49
C LEU A 136 -3.50 -16.24 -19.51
N LYS A 137 -4.49 -17.06 -19.17
CA LYS A 137 -5.71 -17.25 -20.01
C LYS A 137 -6.47 -15.93 -20.20
N LYS A 138 -6.63 -15.17 -19.13
CA LYS A 138 -7.21 -13.81 -19.16
C LYS A 138 -6.49 -12.95 -18.14
N ARG A 139 -5.98 -11.81 -18.61
CA ARG A 139 -5.36 -10.79 -17.79
C ARG A 139 -6.37 -9.66 -17.53
N VAL A 140 -6.63 -9.33 -16.27
CA VAL A 140 -7.51 -8.23 -15.86
C VAL A 140 -6.64 -7.13 -15.26
N VAL A 141 -6.48 -6.03 -15.98
CA VAL A 141 -5.66 -4.90 -15.55
C VAL A 141 -6.54 -3.89 -14.85
N VAL A 142 -6.24 -3.62 -13.56
CA VAL A 142 -6.96 -2.66 -12.75
C VAL A 142 -6.26 -1.31 -12.84
N GLU A 143 -6.92 -0.36 -13.48
CA GLU A 143 -6.38 0.99 -13.73
C GLU A 143 -6.28 1.80 -12.44
N LYS A 144 -7.29 1.66 -11.54
CA LYS A 144 -7.37 2.42 -10.30
C LYS A 144 -8.06 1.61 -9.20
N GLY A 145 -7.58 1.76 -7.96
CA GLY A 145 -8.16 1.16 -6.77
C GLY A 145 -7.65 -0.24 -6.45
N PRO A 146 -8.23 -0.88 -5.41
CA PRO A 146 -7.80 -2.19 -4.95
C PRO A 146 -8.18 -3.31 -5.90
N VAL A 147 -7.21 -4.15 -6.26
CA VAL A 147 -7.41 -5.36 -7.08
C VAL A 147 -8.39 -6.33 -6.40
N GLY A 148 -8.36 -6.39 -5.07
CA GLY A 148 -9.24 -7.26 -4.29
C GLY A 148 -10.74 -7.04 -4.56
N LEU A 149 -11.17 -5.81 -4.91
CA LEU A 149 -12.58 -5.52 -5.23
C LEU A 149 -13.04 -6.25 -6.51
N VAL A 150 -12.16 -6.33 -7.52
CA VAL A 150 -12.41 -7.05 -8.78
C VAL A 150 -12.55 -8.56 -8.52
N VAL A 151 -11.74 -9.08 -7.59
CA VAL A 151 -11.81 -10.48 -7.15
C VAL A 151 -13.09 -10.74 -6.35
N ALA A 152 -13.44 -9.86 -5.41
CA ALA A 152 -14.67 -9.96 -4.61
C ALA A 152 -15.93 -9.94 -5.48
N ALA A 153 -15.93 -9.13 -6.55
CA ALA A 153 -17.01 -9.07 -7.53
C ALA A 153 -17.09 -10.32 -8.45
N GLY A 154 -16.08 -11.19 -8.42
CA GLY A 154 -16.01 -12.38 -9.27
C GLY A 154 -15.56 -12.10 -10.71
N GLU A 155 -15.08 -10.89 -11.01
CA GLU A 155 -14.58 -10.50 -12.33
C GLU A 155 -13.19 -11.10 -12.64
N ALA A 156 -12.45 -11.48 -11.60
CA ALA A 156 -11.22 -12.25 -11.69
C ALA A 156 -11.20 -13.37 -10.67
N GLU A 157 -10.55 -14.49 -11.05
CA GLU A 157 -10.39 -15.66 -10.17
C GLU A 157 -9.29 -15.44 -9.13
N LEU A 158 -8.15 -14.92 -9.57
CA LEU A 158 -7.03 -14.56 -8.70
C LEU A 158 -6.76 -13.06 -8.76
N GLY A 159 -6.38 -12.51 -7.63
CA GLY A 159 -5.86 -11.14 -7.53
C GLY A 159 -4.42 -11.13 -7.02
N VAL A 160 -3.56 -10.37 -7.68
CA VAL A 160 -2.16 -10.18 -7.29
C VAL A 160 -1.94 -8.72 -6.91
N GLN A 161 -1.66 -8.48 -5.64
CA GLN A 161 -1.41 -7.15 -5.11
C GLN A 161 -0.57 -7.25 -3.83
N GLN A 162 -0.18 -6.13 -3.24
CA GLN A 162 0.48 -6.13 -1.94
C GLN A 162 -0.48 -6.66 -0.86
N LEU A 163 0.05 -7.45 0.06
CA LEU A 163 -0.74 -8.03 1.15
C LEU A 163 -1.49 -6.95 1.95
N CYS A 164 -0.86 -5.80 2.18
CA CYS A 164 -1.49 -4.69 2.90
C CYS A 164 -2.63 -4.00 2.13
N GLU A 165 -2.67 -4.15 0.82
CA GLU A 165 -3.76 -3.62 -0.01
C GLU A 165 -4.90 -4.65 -0.17
N LEU A 166 -4.58 -5.95 -0.04
CA LEU A 166 -5.56 -7.03 -0.06
C LEU A 166 -6.27 -7.20 1.30
N ALA A 167 -5.51 -7.12 2.40
CA ALA A 167 -6.02 -7.41 3.74
C ALA A 167 -7.29 -6.63 4.14
N PRO A 168 -7.45 -5.33 3.82
CA PRO A 168 -8.65 -4.58 4.20
C PRO A 168 -9.86 -4.82 3.28
N VAL A 169 -9.73 -5.57 2.19
CA VAL A 169 -10.83 -5.75 1.22
C VAL A 169 -11.77 -6.86 1.67
N PRO A 170 -13.06 -6.55 1.89
CA PRO A 170 -14.04 -7.57 2.24
C PRO A 170 -14.39 -8.45 1.03
N GLY A 171 -14.80 -9.69 1.29
CA GLY A 171 -15.25 -10.62 0.25
C GLY A 171 -14.13 -11.34 -0.51
N ILE A 172 -12.89 -11.21 -0.04
CA ILE A 172 -11.74 -12.01 -0.51
C ILE A 172 -11.08 -12.77 0.63
N GLU A 173 -10.31 -13.77 0.28
CA GLU A 173 -9.40 -14.47 1.17
C GLU A 173 -7.98 -14.44 0.59
N ILE A 174 -7.01 -14.13 1.43
CA ILE A 174 -5.61 -14.19 1.08
C ILE A 174 -5.19 -15.66 1.00
N VAL A 175 -4.60 -16.07 -0.12
CA VAL A 175 -3.99 -17.38 -0.31
C VAL A 175 -2.66 -17.43 0.43
N GLY A 176 -1.84 -16.41 0.24
CA GLY A 176 -0.54 -16.26 0.87
C GLY A 176 0.35 -15.27 0.13
N PRO A 177 1.57 -15.03 0.66
CA PRO A 177 2.63 -14.31 -0.04
C PRO A 177 3.14 -15.11 -1.25
N LEU A 178 3.77 -14.43 -2.21
CA LEU A 178 4.54 -15.13 -3.24
C LEU A 178 5.69 -15.92 -2.58
N PRO A 179 6.13 -17.05 -3.18
CA PRO A 179 7.27 -17.83 -2.67
C PRO A 179 8.54 -16.97 -2.58
N GLU A 180 9.38 -17.23 -1.55
CA GLU A 180 10.60 -16.49 -1.26
C GLU A 180 11.48 -16.16 -2.50
N PRO A 181 11.81 -17.09 -3.41
CA PRO A 181 12.66 -16.76 -4.56
C PRO A 181 12.09 -15.69 -5.51
N VAL A 182 10.78 -15.45 -5.42
CA VAL A 182 10.07 -14.47 -6.25
C VAL A 182 9.23 -13.51 -5.41
N GLN A 183 9.44 -13.45 -4.11
CA GLN A 183 8.84 -12.43 -3.27
C GLN A 183 9.54 -11.09 -3.50
N ARG A 184 8.76 -10.02 -3.53
CA ARG A 184 9.28 -8.65 -3.53
C ARG A 184 8.63 -7.85 -2.42
N LEU A 185 9.45 -7.33 -1.54
CA LEU A 185 9.01 -6.41 -0.50
C LEU A 185 9.02 -4.98 -1.05
N THR A 186 7.97 -4.24 -0.77
CA THR A 186 7.94 -2.79 -0.95
C THR A 186 8.04 -2.14 0.42
N HIS A 187 9.02 -1.27 0.60
CA HIS A 187 9.22 -0.50 1.81
C HIS A 187 8.44 0.82 1.71
N PHE A 188 7.86 1.25 2.82
CA PHE A 188 7.08 2.48 2.92
C PHE A 188 7.70 3.42 3.94
N ALA A 189 7.65 4.70 3.63
CA ALA A 189 8.10 5.77 4.51
C ALA A 189 7.08 6.91 4.52
N ALA A 190 7.03 7.62 5.64
CA ALA A 190 6.32 8.88 5.75
C ALA A 190 7.30 10.04 5.76
N GLY A 191 6.89 11.17 5.19
CA GLY A 191 7.72 12.37 5.13
C GLY A 191 6.89 13.65 5.21
N ILE A 192 7.48 14.69 5.79
CA ILE A 192 6.86 16.00 5.93
C ILE A 192 7.37 16.89 4.79
N PRO A 193 6.50 17.36 3.88
CA PRO A 193 6.89 18.31 2.84
C PRO A 193 7.55 19.57 3.42
N ALA A 194 8.56 20.08 2.72
CA ALA A 194 9.27 21.29 3.14
C ALA A 194 8.32 22.54 3.21
N ASN A 195 7.23 22.50 2.43
CA ASN A 195 6.21 23.56 2.37
C ASN A 195 4.91 23.16 3.10
N ALA A 196 4.94 22.19 4.02
CA ALA A 196 3.78 21.79 4.81
C ALA A 196 3.17 22.99 5.54
N ALA A 197 1.84 23.13 5.50
CA ALA A 197 1.13 24.21 6.17
C ALA A 197 1.09 24.02 7.69
N ASN A 198 1.06 22.77 8.15
CA ASN A 198 1.06 22.40 9.56
C ASN A 198 2.16 21.37 9.90
N PRO A 199 3.46 21.76 9.86
CA PRO A 199 4.57 20.83 10.09
C PRO A 199 4.59 20.27 11.53
N LYS A 200 4.07 21.02 12.52
CA LYS A 200 3.97 20.53 13.92
C LYS A 200 2.93 19.42 14.04
N GLY A 201 1.74 19.61 13.45
CA GLY A 201 0.71 18.56 13.40
C GLY A 201 1.16 17.33 12.63
N ALA A 202 1.87 17.53 11.51
CA ALA A 202 2.46 16.45 10.73
C ALA A 202 3.51 15.64 11.53
N SER A 203 4.38 16.32 12.27
CA SER A 203 5.36 15.66 13.16
C SER A 203 4.69 14.85 14.26
N ALA A 204 3.62 15.38 14.86
CA ALA A 204 2.85 14.67 15.88
C ALA A 204 2.13 13.43 15.29
N LEU A 205 1.53 13.55 14.09
CA LEU A 205 0.94 12.41 13.40
C LEU A 205 2.00 11.36 13.05
N LEU A 206 3.17 11.78 12.56
CA LEU A 206 4.28 10.90 12.25
C LEU A 206 4.76 10.11 13.50
N ALA A 207 4.78 10.74 14.67
CA ALA A 207 5.08 10.07 15.92
C ALA A 207 4.00 9.04 16.30
N LEU A 208 2.70 9.38 16.13
CA LEU A 208 1.59 8.46 16.38
C LEU A 208 1.62 7.23 15.47
N LEU A 209 2.00 7.38 14.19
CA LEU A 209 2.15 6.26 13.25
C LEU A 209 3.20 5.23 13.70
N ARG A 210 4.09 5.58 14.62
CA ARG A 210 5.16 4.70 15.13
C ARG A 210 4.86 4.13 16.51
N THR A 211 3.69 4.38 17.08
CA THR A 211 3.28 3.80 18.36
C THR A 211 3.01 2.29 18.25
N ASP A 212 3.16 1.56 19.34
CA ASP A 212 2.95 0.10 19.38
C ASP A 212 1.52 -0.28 18.94
N ALA A 213 0.52 0.52 19.29
CA ALA A 213 -0.86 0.30 18.87
C ALA A 213 -1.03 0.31 17.36
N VAL A 214 -0.44 1.33 16.67
CA VAL A 214 -0.49 1.45 15.21
C VAL A 214 0.38 0.38 14.55
N ARG A 215 1.54 0.06 15.12
CA ARG A 215 2.39 -1.04 14.63
C ARG A 215 1.66 -2.39 14.68
N ALA A 216 0.89 -2.65 15.74
CA ALA A 216 0.03 -3.84 15.81
C ALA A 216 -1.07 -3.82 14.74
N ASP A 217 -1.63 -2.66 14.40
CA ASP A 217 -2.58 -2.52 13.29
C ASP A 217 -1.89 -2.73 11.92
N MET A 218 -0.67 -2.26 11.74
CA MET A 218 0.14 -2.55 10.55
C MET A 218 0.33 -4.05 10.35
N VAL A 219 0.72 -4.78 11.39
CA VAL A 219 0.88 -6.25 11.31
C VAL A 219 -0.43 -6.92 10.90
N ARG A 220 -1.55 -6.56 11.52
CA ARG A 220 -2.88 -7.08 11.13
C ARG A 220 -3.25 -6.72 9.70
N GLY A 221 -2.79 -5.58 9.21
CA GLY A 221 -3.00 -5.10 7.84
C GLY A 221 -1.98 -5.64 6.82
N GLY A 222 -1.14 -6.62 7.14
CA GLY A 222 -0.18 -7.20 6.19
C GLY A 222 1.07 -6.35 5.95
N ILE A 223 1.42 -5.47 6.89
CA ILE A 223 2.65 -4.68 6.89
C ILE A 223 3.56 -5.19 8.01
N VAL A 224 4.81 -5.44 7.70
CA VAL A 224 5.87 -5.68 8.70
C VAL A 224 6.45 -4.32 9.09
N PRO A 225 6.22 -3.82 10.32
CA PRO A 225 6.71 -2.52 10.75
C PRO A 225 8.24 -2.46 10.79
N SER A 226 8.84 -1.35 10.34
CA SER A 226 10.29 -1.10 10.47
C SER A 226 10.73 -1.08 11.94
N SER A 227 11.99 -1.40 12.21
CA SER A 227 12.56 -1.25 13.55
C SER A 227 12.52 0.22 13.98
N LEU A 228 12.35 0.50 15.29
CA LEU A 228 12.37 1.87 15.80
C LEU A 228 13.77 2.51 15.72
N ALA A 229 14.80 1.68 15.55
CA ALA A 229 16.21 2.12 15.42
C ALA A 229 16.55 2.63 14.00
N GLU A 230 15.74 2.32 12.97
CA GLU A 230 15.92 2.78 11.59
C GLU A 230 15.30 4.17 11.35
N ALA A 231 15.49 5.07 12.27
CA ALA A 231 14.87 6.40 12.29
C ALA A 231 15.82 7.51 11.85
#